data_614185986354580310d3016779b9f95b
#
_entry.id   614185986354580310d3016779b9f95b
#
_cell.length_a   1.000
_cell.length_b   1.000
_cell.length_c   1.000
_cell.angle_alpha   90.00
_cell.angle_beta   90.00
_cell.angle_gamma   90.00
#
_symmetry.space_group_name_H-M   'P 1'
#
loop_
_entity.id
_entity.type
_entity.pdbx_description
1 polymer ?
#
loop_
_entity_poly.entity_id
_entity_poly.type
_entity_poly.pdbx_seq_one_letter_code
_entity_poly.pdbx_strand_id
1 'polypeptide(L)'
;KKLTITTGGGTAANASTSIGLIGAGGAGAGSHGLLLQSIGGGGGTGGSVLGATTATTTSNTSFSMGGSASKGGVGGGGGSAGAVSLGLSSEIAELAVQTQGDNANAVFLQSIGGGGGAGGSVNNASAGGNLSASFSMGGTGGGGGNSSGVNFYADGTFITKGDTSYGVLLQSIGGGGGAGGSVTSNVAAGEGNKTANSTFALGAAVGAGAEGGGGGNSGDVSGSIAGVIQTSGAGSIGFFGQSVGGGGGVGGSVTNSASAAGEAKFAASATFGMGGSGGDGGNAGSIAFRVPKKLTITTGGGTAANASTSIGLIGAGGAGAGSHGLLLQSIGGGGGTGGSVLGANTATTTSNTSFSMGGSASKGGVGGGGGSAGAVSLGRSSEIAELAVQTQGD
;
A
#
# COMPACT_ATOMS: atom_id res chain seq x y z
N LYS A 1 38.49 11.88 9.83
CA LYS A 1 38.22 11.45 11.24
C LYS A 1 37.30 10.23 11.22
N LYS A 2 37.72 9.17 11.90
CA LYS A 2 36.92 7.93 12.03
C LYS A 2 35.87 8.10 13.11
N LEU A 3 34.60 7.78 12.81
CA LEU A 3 33.51 7.70 13.78
C LEU A 3 33.42 6.25 14.30
N THR A 4 33.44 6.09 15.62
CA THR A 4 33.30 4.77 16.28
C THR A 4 32.01 4.76 17.09
N ILE A 5 31.15 3.76 16.85
CA ILE A 5 29.89 3.56 17.55
C ILE A 5 29.84 2.13 18.08
N THR A 6 29.53 1.96 19.36
CA THR A 6 29.31 0.63 20.00
C THR A 6 28.01 0.68 20.75
N THR A 7 27.09 -0.25 20.44
CA THR A 7 25.85 -0.43 21.20
C THR A 7 25.87 -1.77 21.92
N GLY A 8 25.46 -1.75 23.20
CA GLY A 8 25.35 -2.97 24.02
C GLY A 8 24.01 -3.66 23.83
N GLY A 9 23.98 -5.00 23.90
CA GLY A 9 22.76 -5.77 24.07
C GLY A 9 22.21 -5.60 25.48
N GLY A 10 21.06 -4.98 25.64
CA GLY A 10 20.37 -4.82 26.92
C GLY A 10 18.96 -5.36 26.83
N THR A 11 18.54 -6.14 27.80
CA THR A 11 17.14 -6.38 28.09
C THR A 11 16.52 -5.05 28.51
N ALA A 12 15.68 -4.49 27.69
CA ALA A 12 14.81 -3.34 27.94
C ALA A 12 15.45 -2.10 28.59
N ALA A 13 15.33 -0.97 27.90
CA ALA A 13 15.56 0.38 28.39
C ALA A 13 16.97 0.65 28.91
N ASN A 14 17.88 1.04 28.02
CA ASN A 14 18.76 2.17 28.34
C ASN A 14 19.76 2.46 27.21
N ALA A 15 19.78 3.72 26.89
CA ALA A 15 20.85 4.45 26.23
C ALA A 15 21.09 4.13 24.75
N SER A 16 20.26 4.69 23.93
CA SER A 16 20.63 5.05 22.57
C SER A 16 21.49 6.31 22.62
N THR A 17 22.79 6.19 22.36
CA THR A 17 23.62 7.31 21.94
C THR A 17 23.58 7.36 20.41
N SER A 18 22.43 7.71 19.85
CA SER A 18 22.25 7.93 18.44
C SER A 18 22.17 9.43 18.15
N ILE A 19 23.07 9.89 17.27
CA ILE A 19 22.87 11.16 16.57
C ILE A 19 21.86 10.86 15.45
N GLY A 20 20.58 10.97 15.74
CA GLY A 20 19.49 10.77 14.77
C GLY A 20 18.13 11.01 15.40
N LEU A 21 17.22 11.67 14.69
CA LEU A 21 15.81 11.79 15.09
C LEU A 21 15.18 10.39 15.19
N ILE A 22 14.81 9.99 16.39
CA ILE A 22 14.23 8.67 16.66
C ILE A 22 12.72 8.81 16.76
N GLY A 23 12.00 8.13 15.86
CA GLY A 23 10.63 7.74 16.12
C GLY A 23 10.60 6.67 17.21
N ALA A 24 9.67 6.78 18.16
CA ALA A 24 9.53 5.88 19.32
C ALA A 24 9.45 4.41 18.87
N GLY A 25 10.50 3.64 19.11
CA GLY A 25 10.49 2.18 18.98
C GLY A 25 9.82 1.55 20.20
N GLY A 26 8.86 0.64 19.96
CA GLY A 26 8.25 -0.16 21.01
C GLY A 26 9.24 -1.11 21.68
N ALA A 27 8.87 -1.62 22.86
CA ALA A 27 9.66 -2.57 23.64
C ALA A 27 10.04 -3.82 22.81
N GLY A 28 11.33 -4.04 22.61
CA GLY A 28 11.87 -5.16 21.85
C GLY A 28 12.67 -4.78 20.60
N ALA A 29 12.69 -3.50 20.19
CA ALA A 29 13.53 -3.05 19.10
C ALA A 29 15.00 -3.02 19.49
N GLY A 30 15.86 -3.71 18.73
CA GLY A 30 17.30 -3.71 18.96
C GLY A 30 17.92 -2.32 18.82
N SER A 31 19.03 -2.11 19.50
CA SER A 31 19.77 -0.84 19.48
C SER A 31 20.65 -0.75 18.23
N HIS A 32 20.13 -0.15 17.15
CA HIS A 32 20.92 0.09 15.92
C HIS A 32 22.14 0.98 16.21
N GLY A 33 23.23 0.71 15.50
CA GLY A 33 24.44 1.53 15.61
C GLY A 33 24.23 2.91 15.00
N LEU A 34 23.79 2.97 13.75
CA LEU A 34 23.45 4.21 13.05
C LEU A 34 22.11 4.04 12.33
N LEU A 35 21.15 4.92 12.63
CA LEU A 35 19.83 4.94 12.00
C LEU A 35 19.57 6.30 11.37
N LEU A 36 19.35 6.34 10.05
CA LEU A 36 18.92 7.52 9.31
C LEU A 36 17.63 7.20 8.56
N GLN A 37 16.57 7.99 8.82
CA GLN A 37 15.26 7.75 8.22
C GLN A 37 14.63 9.02 7.68
N SER A 38 13.96 8.88 6.54
CA SER A 38 13.02 9.88 6.01
C SER A 38 11.71 9.18 5.71
N ILE A 39 10.61 9.63 6.33
CA ILE A 39 9.30 8.98 6.22
C ILE A 39 8.24 10.01 5.83
N GLY A 40 7.53 9.74 4.73
CA GLY A 40 6.40 10.55 4.28
C GLY A 40 5.16 10.32 5.15
N GLY A 41 4.39 11.37 5.42
CA GLY A 41 3.13 11.27 6.15
C GLY A 41 2.04 10.54 5.36
N GLY A 42 1.12 9.86 6.03
CA GLY A 42 -0.04 9.23 5.39
C GLY A 42 -1.07 10.23 4.88
N GLY A 43 -1.83 9.85 3.85
CA GLY A 43 -2.96 10.64 3.33
C GLY A 43 -4.20 10.54 4.22
N GLY A 44 -4.97 11.61 4.30
CA GLY A 44 -6.26 11.64 5.01
C GLY A 44 -7.38 10.93 4.25
N THR A 45 -8.38 10.42 4.96
CA THR A 45 -9.57 9.80 4.34
C THR A 45 -10.54 10.84 3.81
N GLY A 46 -11.17 10.57 2.67
CA GLY A 46 -12.26 11.39 2.13
C GLY A 46 -13.54 11.26 2.96
N GLY A 47 -14.33 12.33 3.00
CA GLY A 47 -15.61 12.33 3.70
C GLY A 47 -16.62 11.38 3.05
N SER A 48 -17.30 10.56 3.87
CA SER A 48 -18.38 9.69 3.41
C SER A 48 -19.72 10.43 3.42
N VAL A 49 -20.66 9.99 2.55
CA VAL A 49 -21.99 10.59 2.43
C VAL A 49 -23.06 9.56 2.78
N LEU A 50 -24.01 9.97 3.64
CA LEU A 50 -25.24 9.29 3.89
C LEU A 50 -26.39 10.16 3.38
N GLY A 51 -27.07 9.73 2.33
CA GLY A 51 -28.22 10.41 1.74
C GLY A 51 -29.52 9.63 1.97
N ALA A 52 -30.57 10.31 2.38
CA ALA A 52 -31.91 9.72 2.46
C ALA A 52 -32.93 10.72 1.89
N THR A 53 -33.80 10.22 1.00
CA THR A 53 -34.89 11.01 0.42
C THR A 53 -36.17 10.21 0.48
N THR A 54 -37.23 10.79 1.00
CA THR A 54 -38.56 10.18 1.04
C THR A 54 -39.56 11.10 0.34
N ALA A 55 -40.29 10.57 -0.61
CA ALA A 55 -41.38 11.26 -1.27
C ALA A 55 -42.73 10.57 -0.95
N THR A 56 -43.68 11.34 -0.45
CA THR A 56 -45.03 10.83 -0.10
C THR A 56 -46.09 11.56 -0.89
N THR A 57 -47.11 10.83 -1.35
CA THR A 57 -48.33 11.39 -1.96
C THR A 57 -49.52 11.02 -1.14
N THR A 58 -50.44 11.98 -0.92
CA THR A 58 -51.63 11.79 -0.12
C THR A 58 -52.93 11.79 -0.96
N SER A 59 -52.85 11.89 -2.27
CA SER A 59 -54.05 11.94 -3.16
C SER A 59 -53.93 10.91 -4.31
N ASN A 60 -55.10 10.40 -4.73
CA ASN A 60 -55.22 9.30 -5.71
C ASN A 60 -54.76 9.65 -7.15
N THR A 61 -54.48 10.92 -7.44
CA THR A 61 -54.08 11.40 -8.78
C THR A 61 -52.79 12.18 -8.78
N SER A 62 -52.02 12.18 -7.67
CA SER A 62 -50.77 12.93 -7.60
C SER A 62 -49.57 12.06 -8.04
N PHE A 63 -48.66 12.70 -8.77
CA PHE A 63 -47.38 12.18 -9.13
C PHE A 63 -46.34 12.68 -8.14
N SER A 64 -45.54 11.79 -7.57
CA SER A 64 -44.41 12.17 -6.73
C SER A 64 -43.11 11.56 -7.22
N MET A 65 -42.02 12.28 -7.13
CA MET A 65 -40.68 11.90 -7.53
C MET A 65 -39.74 12.10 -6.35
N GLY A 66 -39.06 10.99 -5.93
CA GLY A 66 -37.96 11.03 -4.99
C GLY A 66 -36.63 10.79 -5.73
N GLY A 67 -35.61 11.51 -5.36
CA GLY A 67 -34.28 11.31 -5.97
C GLY A 67 -33.16 11.79 -5.07
N SER A 68 -32.03 11.13 -5.16
CA SER A 68 -30.80 11.54 -4.46
C SER A 68 -29.58 11.41 -5.38
N ALA A 69 -28.68 12.39 -5.29
CA ALA A 69 -27.39 12.34 -5.95
C ALA A 69 -26.29 12.65 -4.92
N SER A 70 -25.29 11.83 -4.86
CA SER A 70 -24.23 11.92 -3.84
C SER A 70 -22.87 11.47 -4.38
N LYS A 71 -21.82 12.16 -3.96
CA LYS A 71 -20.42 11.81 -4.27
C LYS A 71 -19.60 11.83 -2.99
N GLY A 72 -18.83 10.76 -2.75
CA GLY A 72 -17.87 10.67 -1.66
C GLY A 72 -16.66 11.60 -1.89
N GLY A 73 -16.05 12.04 -0.80
CA GLY A 73 -14.83 12.85 -0.82
C GLY A 73 -13.63 12.04 -1.31
N VAL A 74 -12.68 12.72 -1.93
CA VAL A 74 -11.42 12.11 -2.41
C VAL A 74 -10.49 11.86 -1.23
N GLY A 75 -9.76 10.74 -1.22
CA GLY A 75 -8.70 10.46 -0.27
C GLY A 75 -7.46 11.33 -0.54
N GLY A 76 -6.81 11.76 0.51
CA GLY A 76 -5.55 12.52 0.42
C GLY A 76 -4.40 11.66 -0.08
N GLY A 77 -3.51 12.24 -0.87
CA GLY A 77 -2.27 11.55 -1.25
C GLY A 77 -1.31 11.40 -0.07
N GLY A 78 -0.49 10.35 -0.11
CA GLY A 78 0.63 10.16 0.82
C GLY A 78 1.74 11.17 0.60
N GLY A 79 2.40 11.60 1.67
CA GLY A 79 3.57 12.47 1.59
C GLY A 79 4.79 11.73 1.05
N SER A 80 5.60 12.41 0.24
CA SER A 80 6.87 11.86 -0.22
C SER A 80 7.95 11.95 0.85
N ALA A 81 8.85 10.98 0.90
CA ALA A 81 10.04 11.02 1.73
C ALA A 81 11.21 11.68 1.00
N GLY A 82 12.12 12.28 1.79
CA GLY A 82 13.36 12.84 1.31
C GLY A 82 14.48 11.79 1.14
N ALA A 83 15.53 12.18 0.43
CA ALA A 83 16.72 11.35 0.26
C ALA A 83 17.47 11.17 1.58
N VAL A 84 18.07 9.98 1.74
CA VAL A 84 18.88 9.63 2.90
C VAL A 84 20.30 9.33 2.42
N SER A 85 21.31 10.00 2.99
CA SER A 85 22.69 9.85 2.54
C SER A 85 23.65 9.73 3.72
N LEU A 86 24.59 8.82 3.61
CA LEU A 86 25.71 8.65 4.49
C LEU A 86 27.01 8.75 3.65
N GLY A 87 27.81 9.77 3.91
CA GLY A 87 28.97 10.11 3.08
C GLY A 87 28.57 10.71 1.73
N LEU A 88 29.57 11.07 0.94
CA LEU A 88 29.43 11.58 -0.42
C LEU A 88 30.38 10.80 -1.33
N SER A 89 30.10 10.78 -2.64
CA SER A 89 30.99 10.12 -3.61
C SER A 89 32.40 10.71 -3.62
N SER A 90 32.54 11.98 -3.25
CA SER A 90 33.80 12.70 -3.10
C SER A 90 34.41 12.59 -1.70
N GLU A 91 33.61 12.21 -0.69
CA GLU A 91 34.04 12.14 0.71
C GLU A 91 33.43 10.89 1.38
N ILE A 92 34.19 9.81 1.38
CA ILE A 92 33.79 8.53 1.93
C ILE A 92 33.85 8.57 3.46
N ALA A 93 32.78 8.20 4.14
CA ALA A 93 32.73 8.14 5.59
C ALA A 93 33.58 6.97 6.13
N GLU A 94 34.52 7.24 7.05
CA GLU A 94 35.24 6.21 7.78
C GLU A 94 34.49 5.83 9.06
N LEU A 95 34.03 4.59 9.15
CA LEU A 95 33.15 4.12 10.22
C LEU A 95 33.71 2.87 10.92
N ALA A 96 33.47 2.77 12.24
CA ALA A 96 33.56 1.54 12.98
C ALA A 96 32.31 1.40 13.84
N VAL A 97 31.43 0.46 13.49
CA VAL A 97 30.14 0.26 14.15
C VAL A 97 30.04 -1.17 14.64
N GLN A 98 29.70 -1.35 15.92
CA GLN A 98 29.46 -2.66 16.52
C GLN A 98 28.16 -2.67 17.29
N THR A 99 27.31 -3.68 17.06
CA THR A 99 26.08 -3.94 17.79
C THR A 99 26.08 -5.35 18.39
N GLN A 100 25.36 -5.55 19.51
CA GLN A 100 25.33 -6.81 20.22
C GLN A 100 23.93 -7.39 20.44
N GLY A 101 22.87 -6.58 20.31
CA GLY A 101 21.49 -7.03 20.52
C GLY A 101 20.86 -7.64 19.27
N ASP A 102 19.82 -8.42 19.46
CA ASP A 102 18.97 -8.92 18.37
C ASP A 102 18.25 -7.78 17.65
N ASN A 103 17.99 -7.91 16.36
CA ASN A 103 17.42 -6.85 15.51
C ASN A 103 18.20 -5.52 15.54
N ALA A 104 19.49 -5.56 15.88
CA ALA A 104 20.36 -4.40 16.05
C ALA A 104 21.32 -4.26 14.87
N ASN A 105 20.89 -3.61 13.80
CA ASN A 105 21.71 -3.37 12.61
C ASN A 105 22.87 -2.43 12.92
N ALA A 106 24.05 -2.67 12.33
CA ALA A 106 25.15 -1.72 12.50
C ALA A 106 24.84 -0.40 11.78
N VAL A 107 24.37 -0.43 10.53
CA VAL A 107 23.87 0.75 9.80
C VAL A 107 22.50 0.46 9.21
N PHE A 108 21.56 1.39 9.43
CA PHE A 108 20.22 1.33 8.84
C PHE A 108 19.82 2.68 8.22
N LEU A 109 19.73 2.72 6.89
CA LEU A 109 19.27 3.89 6.14
C LEU A 109 17.96 3.59 5.45
N GLN A 110 16.97 4.48 5.62
CA GLN A 110 15.62 4.20 5.11
C GLN A 110 14.91 5.46 4.59
N SER A 111 14.35 5.37 3.38
CA SER A 111 13.41 6.36 2.82
C SER A 111 12.07 5.66 2.52
N ILE A 112 10.98 6.13 3.15
CA ILE A 112 9.66 5.50 3.02
C ILE A 112 8.62 6.54 2.61
N GLY A 113 7.95 6.34 1.48
CA GLY A 113 6.78 7.13 1.07
C GLY A 113 5.56 6.85 1.96
N GLY A 114 4.74 7.85 2.23
CA GLY A 114 3.51 7.72 3.00
C GLY A 114 2.40 7.00 2.24
N GLY A 115 1.52 6.29 2.93
CA GLY A 115 0.35 5.66 2.31
C GLY A 115 -0.70 6.66 1.85
N GLY A 116 -1.40 6.38 0.77
CA GLY A 116 -2.56 7.15 0.32
C GLY A 116 -3.80 6.93 1.21
N GLY A 117 -4.63 7.95 1.35
CA GLY A 117 -5.88 7.89 2.10
C GLY A 117 -7.01 7.24 1.32
N ALA A 118 -7.97 6.65 2.02
CA ALA A 118 -9.16 6.08 1.39
C ALA A 118 -10.13 7.16 0.90
N GLY A 119 -10.77 6.91 -0.23
CA GLY A 119 -11.89 7.72 -0.69
C GLY A 119 -13.15 7.52 0.15
N GLY A 120 -14.00 8.52 0.23
CA GLY A 120 -15.26 8.46 0.97
C GLY A 120 -16.29 7.56 0.31
N SER A 121 -16.97 6.76 1.12
CA SER A 121 -18.06 5.90 0.66
C SER A 121 -19.39 6.65 0.61
N VAL A 122 -20.32 6.17 -0.20
CA VAL A 122 -21.67 6.72 -0.32
C VAL A 122 -22.71 5.65 0.02
N ASN A 123 -23.64 6.02 0.90
CA ASN A 123 -24.81 5.21 1.20
C ASN A 123 -26.06 6.08 0.95
N ASN A 124 -26.79 5.78 -0.09
CA ASN A 124 -28.01 6.49 -0.47
C ASN A 124 -29.23 5.59 -0.35
N ALA A 125 -30.31 6.19 0.19
CA ALA A 125 -31.64 5.61 0.17
C ALA A 125 -32.62 6.60 -0.46
N SER A 126 -33.44 6.14 -1.38
CA SER A 126 -34.55 6.92 -1.95
C SER A 126 -35.83 6.08 -1.88
N ALA A 127 -36.85 6.58 -1.23
CA ALA A 127 -38.08 5.83 -1.01
C ALA A 127 -39.33 6.66 -1.29
N GLY A 128 -40.39 5.98 -1.68
CA GLY A 128 -41.73 6.57 -1.89
C GLY A 128 -41.93 7.18 -3.26
N GLY A 129 -43.20 7.53 -3.52
CA GLY A 129 -43.60 8.12 -4.79
C GLY A 129 -43.70 7.17 -5.97
N ASN A 130 -44.24 7.68 -7.06
CA ASN A 130 -44.39 6.91 -8.29
C ASN A 130 -43.07 6.70 -9.04
N LEU A 131 -42.15 7.64 -8.91
CA LEU A 131 -40.79 7.57 -9.44
C LEU A 131 -39.79 7.79 -8.32
N SER A 132 -38.88 6.88 -8.16
CA SER A 132 -37.78 7.01 -7.20
C SER A 132 -36.46 6.66 -7.88
N ALA A 133 -35.47 7.55 -7.77
CA ALA A 133 -34.17 7.36 -8.41
C ALA A 133 -33.04 7.74 -7.47
N SER A 134 -31.92 7.04 -7.58
CA SER A 134 -30.68 7.35 -6.86
C SER A 134 -29.48 7.28 -7.79
N PHE A 135 -28.62 8.27 -7.70
CA PHE A 135 -27.31 8.30 -8.35
C PHE A 135 -26.23 8.48 -7.28
N SER A 136 -25.25 7.57 -7.27
CA SER A 136 -24.23 7.53 -6.23
C SER A 136 -22.86 7.28 -6.82
N MET A 137 -21.85 8.03 -6.35
CA MET A 137 -20.46 7.86 -6.77
C MET A 137 -19.53 7.88 -5.56
N GLY A 138 -18.70 6.87 -5.42
CA GLY A 138 -17.63 6.84 -4.41
C GLY A 138 -16.55 7.90 -4.68
N GLY A 139 -15.79 8.24 -3.66
CA GLY A 139 -14.61 9.10 -3.76
C GLY A 139 -13.37 8.28 -4.13
N THR A 140 -12.50 8.82 -4.97
CA THR A 140 -11.25 8.14 -5.36
C THR A 140 -10.29 8.00 -4.18
N GLY A 141 -9.53 6.91 -4.14
CA GLY A 141 -8.42 6.73 -3.20
C GLY A 141 -7.25 7.66 -3.51
N GLY A 142 -6.52 8.08 -2.49
CA GLY A 142 -5.31 8.87 -2.65
C GLY A 142 -4.12 8.04 -3.12
N GLY A 143 -3.26 8.60 -3.93
CA GLY A 143 -2.02 7.94 -4.33
C GLY A 143 -1.03 7.78 -3.17
N GLY A 144 -0.21 6.76 -3.19
CA GLY A 144 0.92 6.59 -2.28
C GLY A 144 2.01 7.64 -2.54
N GLY A 145 2.69 8.07 -1.48
CA GLY A 145 3.83 8.97 -1.58
C GLY A 145 5.07 8.25 -2.11
N ASN A 146 5.89 8.97 -2.84
CA ASN A 146 7.16 8.42 -3.32
C ASN A 146 8.19 8.39 -2.19
N SER A 147 9.08 7.41 -2.18
CA SER A 147 10.35 7.53 -1.47
C SER A 147 11.43 8.10 -2.39
N SER A 148 12.52 8.55 -1.78
CA SER A 148 13.68 9.08 -2.49
C SER A 148 14.88 8.15 -2.37
N GLY A 149 15.98 8.52 -3.04
CA GLY A 149 17.20 7.71 -3.06
C GLY A 149 17.83 7.52 -1.67
N VAL A 150 18.46 6.37 -1.50
CA VAL A 150 19.33 6.06 -0.35
C VAL A 150 20.76 5.91 -0.85
N ASN A 151 21.64 6.80 -0.39
CA ASN A 151 23.02 6.83 -0.82
C ASN A 151 23.97 6.45 0.34
N PHE A 152 24.85 5.51 0.07
CA PHE A 152 25.76 4.98 1.08
C PHE A 152 27.20 4.96 0.55
N TYR A 153 28.04 5.84 1.09
CA TYR A 153 29.46 5.93 0.76
C TYR A 153 30.28 5.76 2.03
N ALA A 154 30.73 4.52 2.29
CA ALA A 154 31.46 4.20 3.51
C ALA A 154 32.61 3.23 3.29
N ASP A 155 33.68 3.41 4.06
CA ASP A 155 34.79 2.51 4.26
C ASP A 155 34.91 2.21 5.77
N GLY A 156 34.83 0.94 6.18
CA GLY A 156 34.84 0.71 7.60
C GLY A 156 34.67 -0.72 8.06
N THR A 157 34.36 -0.82 9.35
CA THR A 157 34.12 -2.09 10.04
C THR A 157 32.73 -2.09 10.63
N PHE A 158 31.88 -3.02 10.19
CA PHE A 158 30.48 -3.17 10.60
C PHE A 158 30.29 -4.55 11.22
N ILE A 159 30.07 -4.60 12.52
CA ILE A 159 29.97 -5.88 13.27
C ILE A 159 28.62 -5.98 13.96
N THR A 160 27.89 -7.07 13.75
CA THR A 160 26.67 -7.39 14.49
C THR A 160 26.79 -8.77 15.11
N LYS A 161 26.25 -8.94 16.35
CA LYS A 161 26.34 -10.22 17.08
C LYS A 161 24.98 -10.85 17.34
N GLY A 162 23.89 -10.08 17.37
CA GLY A 162 22.54 -10.57 17.64
C GLY A 162 21.88 -11.19 16.41
N ASP A 163 20.82 -11.95 16.64
CA ASP A 163 19.99 -12.56 15.59
C ASP A 163 19.24 -11.49 14.79
N THR A 164 18.97 -11.75 13.52
CA THR A 164 18.30 -10.84 12.57
C THR A 164 18.89 -9.42 12.55
N SER A 165 20.21 -9.32 12.80
CA SER A 165 20.96 -8.06 12.91
C SER A 165 21.86 -7.88 11.69
N TYR A 166 21.48 -6.98 10.80
CA TYR A 166 22.20 -6.77 9.54
C TYR A 166 23.42 -5.86 9.72
N GLY A 167 24.48 -6.15 9.00
CA GLY A 167 25.66 -5.30 8.99
C GLY A 167 25.33 -3.93 8.40
N VAL A 168 24.79 -3.90 7.18
CA VAL A 168 24.28 -2.68 6.51
C VAL A 168 22.92 -2.99 5.90
N LEU A 169 21.90 -2.19 6.27
CA LEU A 169 20.55 -2.25 5.71
C LEU A 169 20.18 -0.93 5.06
N LEU A 170 19.88 -0.96 3.77
CA LEU A 170 19.54 0.21 2.97
C LEU A 170 18.19 -0.02 2.27
N GLN A 171 17.20 0.84 2.52
CA GLN A 171 15.86 0.64 1.99
C GLN A 171 15.25 1.93 1.41
N SER A 172 14.72 1.82 0.20
CA SER A 172 13.83 2.82 -0.39
C SER A 172 12.50 2.16 -0.71
N ILE A 173 11.41 2.63 -0.08
CA ILE A 173 10.09 1.98 -0.15
C ILE A 173 9.02 3.00 -0.52
N GLY A 174 8.37 2.81 -1.65
CA GLY A 174 7.21 3.62 -2.06
C GLY A 174 5.99 3.34 -1.19
N GLY A 175 5.16 4.34 -0.95
CA GLY A 175 3.93 4.22 -0.16
C GLY A 175 2.82 3.50 -0.90
N GLY A 176 1.95 2.77 -0.21
CA GLY A 176 0.79 2.11 -0.80
C GLY A 176 -0.31 3.10 -1.22
N GLY A 177 -1.05 2.80 -2.27
CA GLY A 177 -2.23 3.56 -2.68
C GLY A 177 -3.42 3.34 -1.77
N GLY A 178 -4.28 4.34 -1.64
CA GLY A 178 -5.51 4.28 -0.85
C GLY A 178 -6.67 3.59 -1.58
N ALA A 179 -7.63 3.06 -0.83
CA ALA A 179 -8.81 2.43 -1.40
C ALA A 179 -9.80 3.45 -1.99
N GLY A 180 -10.44 3.12 -3.08
CA GLY A 180 -11.59 3.85 -3.60
C GLY A 180 -12.84 3.66 -2.73
N GLY A 181 -13.69 4.68 -2.65
CA GLY A 181 -14.92 4.65 -1.89
C GLY A 181 -15.97 3.72 -2.51
N SER A 182 -16.63 2.95 -1.67
CA SER A 182 -17.71 2.06 -2.08
C SER A 182 -19.07 2.78 -2.11
N VAL A 183 -20.00 2.24 -2.87
CA VAL A 183 -21.36 2.77 -3.02
C VAL A 183 -22.39 1.73 -2.62
N THR A 184 -23.34 2.17 -1.79
CA THR A 184 -24.60 1.44 -1.54
C THR A 184 -25.75 2.36 -1.95
N SER A 185 -26.62 1.87 -2.83
CA SER A 185 -27.76 2.65 -3.32
C SER A 185 -29.03 1.81 -3.26
N ASN A 186 -29.97 2.23 -2.41
CA ASN A 186 -31.23 1.57 -2.21
C ASN A 186 -32.38 2.48 -2.72
N VAL A 187 -33.21 1.96 -3.58
CA VAL A 187 -34.35 2.68 -4.16
C VAL A 187 -35.62 1.86 -4.00
N ALA A 188 -36.65 2.49 -3.46
CA ALA A 188 -37.97 1.92 -3.33
C ALA A 188 -39.04 2.87 -3.91
N ALA A 189 -39.70 2.48 -4.98
CA ALA A 189 -40.82 3.21 -5.58
C ALA A 189 -42.15 2.55 -5.26
N GLY A 190 -43.21 3.33 -5.03
CA GLY A 190 -44.57 2.86 -4.79
C GLY A 190 -44.89 2.47 -3.35
N GLU A 191 -43.92 2.35 -2.43
CA GLU A 191 -44.13 1.84 -1.07
C GLU A 191 -44.87 2.80 -0.13
N GLY A 192 -45.00 4.07 -0.46
CA GLY A 192 -45.68 5.08 0.40
C GLY A 192 -47.16 5.27 0.19
N ASN A 193 -47.76 4.59 -0.78
CA ASN A 193 -49.13 4.89 -1.22
C ASN A 193 -50.07 3.68 -1.26
N LYS A 194 -50.47 3.25 -0.08
CA LYS A 194 -51.38 2.10 0.07
C LYS A 194 -52.85 2.40 -0.29
N THR A 195 -53.18 3.64 -0.66
CA THR A 195 -54.55 4.09 -0.94
C THR A 195 -54.75 4.72 -2.31
N ALA A 196 -53.72 4.88 -3.11
CA ALA A 196 -53.81 5.51 -4.43
C ALA A 196 -53.73 4.46 -5.54
N ASN A 197 -54.67 4.50 -6.44
CA ASN A 197 -54.70 3.74 -7.69
C ASN A 197 -53.57 4.29 -8.62
N SER A 198 -52.31 4.14 -8.19
CA SER A 198 -51.19 4.62 -8.97
C SER A 198 -51.04 3.84 -10.27
N THR A 199 -50.96 4.54 -11.38
CA THR A 199 -50.88 3.91 -12.70
C THR A 199 -49.51 3.29 -12.97
N PHE A 200 -48.46 3.74 -12.29
CA PHE A 200 -47.11 3.20 -12.42
C PHE A 200 -46.23 3.42 -11.17
N ALA A 201 -45.24 2.54 -11.00
CA ALA A 201 -44.13 2.69 -10.06
C ALA A 201 -42.82 2.43 -10.82
N LEU A 202 -41.85 3.33 -10.71
CA LEU A 202 -40.55 3.20 -11.36
C LEU A 202 -39.42 3.46 -10.37
N GLY A 203 -38.58 2.44 -10.12
CA GLY A 203 -37.40 2.53 -9.28
C GLY A 203 -36.10 2.43 -10.09
N ALA A 204 -35.16 3.34 -9.89
CA ALA A 204 -33.86 3.27 -10.55
C ALA A 204 -32.70 3.56 -9.59
N ALA A 205 -31.73 2.65 -9.48
CA ALA A 205 -30.52 2.83 -8.69
C ALA A 205 -29.27 2.77 -9.56
N VAL A 206 -28.49 3.83 -9.56
CA VAL A 206 -27.23 3.94 -10.30
C VAL A 206 -26.10 4.17 -9.31
N GLY A 207 -25.08 3.32 -9.34
CA GLY A 207 -23.90 3.40 -8.49
C GLY A 207 -22.60 3.26 -9.28
N ALA A 208 -21.63 4.07 -8.94
CA ALA A 208 -20.27 3.94 -9.42
C ALA A 208 -19.27 3.91 -8.26
N GLY A 209 -18.59 2.79 -8.07
CA GLY A 209 -17.43 2.67 -7.19
C GLY A 209 -16.27 3.52 -7.73
N ALA A 210 -15.47 4.08 -6.85
CA ALA A 210 -14.36 4.91 -7.26
C ALA A 210 -13.06 4.14 -7.38
N GLU A 211 -12.12 4.70 -8.10
CA GLU A 211 -10.79 4.12 -8.32
C GLU A 211 -9.97 4.10 -7.03
N GLY A 212 -9.16 3.05 -6.88
CA GLY A 212 -8.08 2.99 -5.89
C GLY A 212 -6.91 3.89 -6.31
N GLY A 213 -6.19 4.42 -5.34
CA GLY A 213 -5.00 5.22 -5.59
C GLY A 213 -3.83 4.39 -6.08
N GLY A 214 -2.98 4.96 -6.94
CA GLY A 214 -1.74 4.29 -7.36
C GLY A 214 -0.72 4.21 -6.21
N GLY A 215 0.15 3.20 -6.24
CA GLY A 215 1.30 3.08 -5.35
C GLY A 215 2.39 4.12 -5.66
N GLY A 216 3.11 4.57 -4.62
CA GLY A 216 4.25 5.45 -4.78
C GLY A 216 5.47 4.73 -5.34
N ASN A 217 6.27 5.43 -6.12
CA ASN A 217 7.55 4.91 -6.60
C ASN A 217 8.60 4.92 -5.49
N SER A 218 9.55 3.99 -5.54
CA SER A 218 10.74 4.06 -4.71
C SER A 218 11.91 4.67 -5.47
N GLY A 219 12.87 5.23 -4.70
CA GLY A 219 14.09 5.81 -5.23
C GLY A 219 15.20 4.77 -5.36
N ASP A 220 16.29 5.20 -6.02
CA ASP A 220 17.49 4.39 -6.20
C ASP A 220 18.22 4.14 -4.87
N VAL A 221 18.83 2.96 -4.74
CA VAL A 221 19.74 2.64 -3.63
C VAL A 221 21.15 2.48 -4.21
N SER A 222 22.05 3.39 -3.86
CA SER A 222 23.34 3.43 -4.53
C SER A 222 24.50 3.84 -3.62
N GLY A 223 25.71 3.60 -4.08
CA GLY A 223 26.88 4.07 -3.37
C GLY A 223 28.16 3.28 -3.61
N SER A 224 29.05 3.37 -2.63
CA SER A 224 30.27 2.57 -2.58
C SER A 224 30.52 2.05 -1.16
N ILE A 225 31.06 0.84 -1.09
CA ILE A 225 31.39 0.21 0.18
C ILE A 225 32.75 -0.46 0.12
N ALA A 226 33.51 -0.32 1.20
CA ALA A 226 34.78 -0.99 1.40
C ALA A 226 34.97 -1.39 2.88
N GLY A 227 35.93 -2.26 3.17
CA GLY A 227 36.28 -2.65 4.54
C GLY A 227 35.75 -4.02 4.94
N VAL A 228 35.22 -4.15 6.16
CA VAL A 228 34.80 -5.43 6.72
C VAL A 228 33.37 -5.36 7.24
N ILE A 229 32.55 -6.32 6.84
CA ILE A 229 31.23 -6.57 7.42
C ILE A 229 31.25 -7.97 8.06
N GLN A 230 30.87 -8.04 9.34
CA GLN A 230 30.79 -9.29 10.05
C GLN A 230 29.47 -9.39 10.82
N THR A 231 28.68 -10.42 10.53
CA THR A 231 27.46 -10.75 11.28
C THR A 231 27.59 -12.14 11.89
N SER A 232 27.12 -12.34 13.13
CA SER A 232 27.25 -13.61 13.84
C SER A 232 25.91 -14.26 14.21
N GLY A 233 24.81 -13.52 14.20
CA GLY A 233 23.48 -14.00 14.56
C GLY A 233 22.76 -14.76 13.46
N ALA A 234 21.83 -15.60 13.84
CA ALA A 234 20.97 -16.33 12.91
C ALA A 234 20.09 -15.38 12.06
N GLY A 235 19.90 -15.68 10.79
CA GLY A 235 19.11 -14.84 9.88
C GLY A 235 19.68 -13.44 9.62
N SER A 236 20.96 -13.21 9.96
CA SER A 236 21.62 -11.91 9.80
C SER A 236 22.26 -11.80 8.43
N ILE A 237 21.99 -10.69 7.73
CA ILE A 237 22.55 -10.41 6.39
C ILE A 237 23.72 -9.44 6.54
N GLY A 238 24.83 -9.70 5.85
CA GLY A 238 25.99 -8.82 5.87
C GLY A 238 25.63 -7.44 5.28
N PHE A 239 25.25 -7.40 4.01
CA PHE A 239 24.81 -6.19 3.32
C PHE A 239 23.47 -6.42 2.61
N PHE A 240 22.47 -5.64 2.93
CA PHE A 240 21.16 -5.70 2.31
C PHE A 240 20.74 -4.34 1.72
N GLY A 241 20.62 -4.29 0.39
CA GLY A 241 20.12 -3.13 -0.34
C GLY A 241 18.78 -3.44 -1.01
N GLN A 242 17.75 -2.61 -0.75
CA GLN A 242 16.41 -2.87 -1.26
C GLN A 242 15.73 -1.61 -1.77
N SER A 243 15.12 -1.72 -2.96
CA SER A 243 14.20 -0.71 -3.50
C SER A 243 12.86 -1.38 -3.83
N VAL A 244 11.77 -0.88 -3.24
CA VAL A 244 10.43 -1.51 -3.37
C VAL A 244 9.40 -0.45 -3.76
N GLY A 245 8.73 -0.63 -4.90
CA GLY A 245 7.57 0.17 -5.29
C GLY A 245 6.37 -0.11 -4.40
N GLY A 246 5.56 0.90 -4.11
CA GLY A 246 4.34 0.76 -3.31
C GLY A 246 3.24 -0.02 -4.03
N GLY A 247 2.40 -0.73 -3.29
CA GLY A 247 1.23 -1.41 -3.87
C GLY A 247 0.13 -0.44 -4.28
N GLY A 248 -0.61 -0.75 -5.34
CA GLY A 248 -1.81 -0.01 -5.72
C GLY A 248 -2.99 -0.25 -4.77
N GLY A 249 -3.87 0.73 -4.65
CA GLY A 249 -5.07 0.67 -3.82
C GLY A 249 -6.22 -0.09 -4.46
N VAL A 250 -7.17 -0.52 -3.66
CA VAL A 250 -8.34 -1.29 -4.10
C VAL A 250 -9.42 -0.36 -4.67
N GLY A 251 -10.07 -0.75 -5.76
CA GLY A 251 -11.26 -0.05 -6.30
C GLY A 251 -12.50 -0.22 -5.42
N GLY A 252 -13.35 0.80 -5.39
CA GLY A 252 -14.59 0.78 -4.63
C GLY A 252 -15.64 -0.19 -5.20
N SER A 253 -16.32 -0.92 -4.33
CA SER A 253 -17.41 -1.81 -4.71
C SER A 253 -18.75 -1.09 -4.78
N VAL A 254 -19.72 -1.67 -5.50
CA VAL A 254 -21.08 -1.14 -5.64
C VAL A 254 -22.12 -2.19 -5.23
N THR A 255 -23.05 -1.77 -4.38
CA THR A 255 -24.25 -2.54 -4.07
C THR A 255 -25.46 -1.68 -4.40
N ASN A 256 -26.24 -2.07 -5.40
CA ASN A 256 -27.45 -1.37 -5.81
C ASN A 256 -28.67 -2.27 -5.58
N SER A 257 -29.71 -1.70 -5.01
CA SER A 257 -31.03 -2.32 -4.91
C SER A 257 -32.10 -1.38 -5.43
N ALA A 258 -32.95 -1.87 -6.31
CA ALA A 258 -34.10 -1.12 -6.77
C ALA A 258 -35.37 -1.97 -6.62
N SER A 259 -36.36 -1.44 -5.94
CA SER A 259 -37.70 -2.05 -5.86
C SER A 259 -38.76 -1.11 -6.45
N ALA A 260 -39.73 -1.69 -7.12
CA ALA A 260 -40.93 -1.01 -7.55
C ALA A 260 -42.12 -1.91 -7.12
N ALA A 261 -42.91 -1.43 -6.17
CA ALA A 261 -43.99 -2.23 -5.57
C ALA A 261 -45.23 -1.35 -5.30
N GLY A 262 -46.38 -1.97 -5.16
CA GLY A 262 -47.62 -1.30 -4.80
C GLY A 262 -48.80 -1.70 -5.68
N GLU A 263 -49.94 -1.00 -5.54
CA GLU A 263 -51.17 -1.21 -6.33
C GLU A 263 -51.07 -0.64 -7.76
N ALA A 264 -49.82 -0.40 -8.26
CA ALA A 264 -49.58 0.11 -9.60
C ALA A 264 -49.99 -0.91 -10.68
N LYS A 265 -50.53 -0.42 -11.79
CA LYS A 265 -50.79 -1.24 -12.98
C LYS A 265 -49.50 -1.57 -13.75
N PHE A 266 -48.49 -0.74 -13.61
CA PHE A 266 -47.16 -0.92 -14.18
C PHE A 266 -46.11 -0.73 -13.10
N ALA A 267 -45.21 -1.68 -12.91
CA ALA A 267 -44.07 -1.56 -12.04
C ALA A 267 -42.77 -1.90 -12.80
N ALA A 268 -41.78 -1.04 -12.73
CA ALA A 268 -40.46 -1.33 -13.28
C ALA A 268 -39.36 -0.94 -12.30
N SER A 269 -38.34 -1.77 -12.23
CA SER A 269 -37.11 -1.47 -11.44
C SER A 269 -35.87 -1.73 -12.27
N ALA A 270 -34.87 -0.86 -12.13
CA ALA A 270 -33.59 -1.00 -12.80
C ALA A 270 -32.42 -0.67 -11.88
N THR A 271 -31.35 -1.47 -11.99
CA THR A 271 -30.07 -1.13 -11.36
C THR A 271 -28.96 -1.07 -12.40
N PHE A 272 -28.09 -0.09 -12.25
CA PHE A 272 -26.84 0.01 -13.01
C PHE A 272 -25.68 0.21 -12.04
N GLY A 273 -24.66 -0.64 -12.14
CA GLY A 273 -23.49 -0.58 -11.26
C GLY A 273 -22.18 -0.67 -12.03
N MET A 274 -21.21 0.16 -11.66
CA MET A 274 -19.82 0.09 -12.10
C MET A 274 -18.90 0.03 -10.88
N GLY A 275 -18.11 -1.04 -10.76
CA GLY A 275 -17.03 -1.14 -9.78
C GLY A 275 -15.86 -0.22 -10.15
N GLY A 276 -15.20 0.34 -9.15
CA GLY A 276 -13.99 1.14 -9.36
C GLY A 276 -12.79 0.27 -9.75
N SER A 277 -11.90 0.80 -10.56
CA SER A 277 -10.63 0.13 -10.88
C SER A 277 -9.68 0.13 -9.69
N GLY A 278 -8.82 -0.88 -9.59
CA GLY A 278 -7.66 -0.87 -8.71
C GLY A 278 -6.61 0.14 -9.18
N GLY A 279 -5.83 0.67 -8.26
CA GLY A 279 -4.69 1.54 -8.57
C GLY A 279 -3.47 0.74 -9.06
N ASP A 280 -2.65 1.34 -9.88
CA ASP A 280 -1.40 0.73 -10.33
C ASP A 280 -0.36 0.66 -9.20
N GLY A 281 0.51 -0.33 -9.23
CA GLY A 281 1.68 -0.43 -8.36
C GLY A 281 2.76 0.58 -8.75
N GLY A 282 3.51 1.06 -7.75
CA GLY A 282 4.65 1.94 -7.95
C GLY A 282 5.88 1.22 -8.50
N ASN A 283 6.68 1.92 -9.26
CA ASN A 283 7.94 1.39 -9.77
C ASN A 283 9.01 1.37 -8.67
N ALA A 284 9.91 0.38 -8.73
CA ALA A 284 11.11 0.37 -7.93
C ALA A 284 12.27 1.09 -8.62
N GLY A 285 13.13 1.72 -7.82
CA GLY A 285 14.38 2.31 -8.26
C GLY A 285 15.46 1.24 -8.51
N SER A 286 16.52 1.67 -9.16
CA SER A 286 17.69 0.83 -9.42
C SER A 286 18.57 0.67 -8.17
N ILE A 287 19.34 -0.41 -8.14
CA ILE A 287 20.36 -0.64 -7.11
C ILE A 287 21.73 -0.70 -7.76
N ALA A 288 22.65 0.16 -7.33
CA ALA A 288 23.97 0.24 -7.92
C ALA A 288 25.06 0.50 -6.86
N PHE A 289 25.94 -0.49 -6.65
CA PHE A 289 27.06 -0.37 -5.72
C PHE A 289 28.40 -0.59 -6.40
N ARG A 290 29.43 0.07 -5.86
CA ARG A 290 30.82 -0.08 -6.25
C ARG A 290 31.63 -0.56 -5.05
N VAL A 291 32.67 -1.33 -5.33
CA VAL A 291 33.66 -1.80 -4.34
C VAL A 291 35.04 -1.27 -4.74
N PRO A 292 35.32 0.01 -4.43
CA PRO A 292 36.54 0.69 -4.90
C PRO A 292 37.82 0.18 -4.22
N LYS A 293 37.69 -0.47 -3.06
CA LYS A 293 38.75 -1.10 -2.31
C LYS A 293 38.30 -2.48 -1.86
N LYS A 294 39.17 -3.22 -1.15
CA LYS A 294 38.82 -4.54 -0.61
C LYS A 294 37.56 -4.47 0.28
N LEU A 295 36.59 -5.34 0.01
CA LEU A 295 35.43 -5.60 0.85
C LEU A 295 35.42 -7.07 1.26
N THR A 296 35.38 -7.31 2.55
CA THR A 296 35.20 -8.65 3.12
C THR A 296 33.89 -8.74 3.87
N ILE A 297 33.04 -9.68 3.51
CA ILE A 297 31.76 -9.94 4.19
C ILE A 297 31.82 -11.35 4.77
N THR A 298 31.62 -11.46 6.08
CA THR A 298 31.54 -12.74 6.79
C THR A 298 30.23 -12.81 7.53
N THR A 299 29.41 -13.81 7.26
CA THR A 299 28.19 -14.10 8.01
C THR A 299 28.32 -15.46 8.68
N GLY A 300 27.95 -15.55 9.94
CA GLY A 300 27.96 -16.81 10.71
C GLY A 300 26.76 -16.84 11.63
N GLY A 301 26.38 -18.02 12.06
CA GLY A 301 25.35 -18.22 13.08
C GLY A 301 24.06 -18.84 12.59
N GLY A 302 23.60 -19.86 13.30
CA GLY A 302 22.35 -20.56 13.16
C GLY A 302 22.51 -21.98 12.62
N THR A 303 22.00 -22.91 13.38
CA THR A 303 21.77 -24.31 13.00
C THR A 303 20.66 -24.34 11.92
N ALA A 304 20.97 -23.94 10.72
CA ALA A 304 20.08 -24.13 9.58
C ALA A 304 20.94 -24.50 8.38
N ALA A 305 20.89 -25.76 8.04
CA ALA A 305 21.48 -26.32 6.83
C ALA A 305 21.05 -25.56 5.61
N ASN A 306 21.91 -24.68 5.14
CA ASN A 306 22.01 -24.23 3.74
C ASN A 306 22.84 -22.94 3.65
N ALA A 307 24.16 -23.12 3.68
CA ALA A 307 25.08 -22.09 3.25
C ALA A 307 24.85 -21.83 1.76
N SER A 308 24.16 -20.74 1.43
CA SER A 308 24.04 -20.28 0.06
C SER A 308 25.11 -19.22 -0.21
N THR A 309 26.16 -19.59 -0.89
CA THR A 309 27.05 -18.69 -1.62
C THR A 309 26.27 -18.21 -2.85
N SER A 310 25.35 -17.26 -2.69
CA SER A 310 24.62 -16.75 -3.82
C SER A 310 24.73 -15.23 -3.90
N ILE A 311 25.36 -14.78 -4.98
CA ILE A 311 25.00 -13.51 -5.60
C ILE A 311 23.63 -13.79 -6.22
N GLY A 312 22.55 -13.66 -5.45
CA GLY A 312 21.23 -14.09 -5.87
C GLY A 312 20.27 -12.95 -6.10
N LEU A 313 19.79 -12.80 -7.36
CA LEU A 313 18.45 -12.26 -7.59
C LEU A 313 17.46 -13.28 -7.07
N ILE A 314 16.80 -13.01 -5.94
CA ILE A 314 15.75 -13.88 -5.43
C ILE A 314 14.41 -13.16 -5.52
N GLY A 315 13.57 -13.64 -6.43
CA GLY A 315 12.13 -13.44 -6.34
C GLY A 315 11.60 -14.12 -5.09
N ALA A 316 10.49 -13.59 -4.52
CA ALA A 316 9.83 -13.99 -3.29
C ALA A 316 10.01 -15.48 -2.94
N GLY A 317 10.92 -15.78 -2.05
CA GLY A 317 11.20 -17.11 -1.53
C GLY A 317 10.79 -17.20 -0.06
N GLY A 318 10.05 -18.25 0.27
CA GLY A 318 9.50 -18.50 1.59
C GLY A 318 10.54 -18.68 2.70
N ALA A 319 10.04 -18.72 3.92
CA ALA A 319 10.75 -18.84 5.18
C ALA A 319 11.83 -19.96 5.16
N GLY A 320 13.07 -19.53 5.02
CA GLY A 320 14.26 -20.30 5.31
C GLY A 320 15.26 -19.35 5.95
N ALA A 321 15.56 -19.53 7.22
CA ALA A 321 16.46 -18.69 7.98
C ALA A 321 17.91 -18.88 7.52
N GLY A 322 18.29 -18.29 6.36
CA GLY A 322 19.65 -18.27 5.86
C GLY A 322 20.31 -16.93 6.05
N SER A 323 21.55 -16.93 6.54
CA SER A 323 22.38 -15.73 6.62
C SER A 323 23.02 -15.47 5.25
N HIS A 324 22.60 -14.37 4.57
CA HIS A 324 23.19 -13.98 3.30
C HIS A 324 24.37 -13.01 3.50
N GLY A 325 25.46 -13.21 2.75
CA GLY A 325 26.56 -12.23 2.76
C GLY A 325 26.14 -10.91 2.13
N LEU A 326 25.60 -10.94 0.89
CA LEU A 326 25.15 -9.79 0.14
C LEU A 326 23.80 -10.09 -0.50
N LEU A 327 22.82 -9.19 -0.31
CA LEU A 327 21.48 -9.27 -0.91
C LEU A 327 21.09 -7.91 -1.50
N LEU A 328 20.80 -7.88 -2.78
CA LEU A 328 20.36 -6.68 -3.48
C LEU A 328 19.04 -6.98 -4.21
N GLN A 329 17.98 -6.19 -3.93
CA GLN A 329 16.64 -6.43 -4.48
C GLN A 329 15.96 -5.16 -4.96
N SER A 330 15.54 -5.14 -6.23
CA SER A 330 14.60 -4.15 -6.74
C SER A 330 13.28 -4.84 -7.08
N ILE A 331 12.19 -4.37 -6.46
CA ILE A 331 10.88 -5.04 -6.51
C ILE A 331 9.80 -4.01 -6.87
N GLY A 332 9.18 -4.17 -8.04
CA GLY A 332 8.01 -3.35 -8.41
C GLY A 332 6.81 -3.65 -7.51
N GLY A 333 6.00 -2.64 -7.25
CA GLY A 333 4.79 -2.78 -6.44
C GLY A 333 3.70 -3.62 -7.13
N GLY A 334 2.88 -4.32 -6.36
CA GLY A 334 1.70 -5.01 -6.88
C GLY A 334 0.60 -4.04 -7.27
N GLY A 335 -0.16 -4.33 -8.32
CA GLY A 335 -1.39 -3.59 -8.64
C GLY A 335 -2.52 -3.88 -7.66
N GLY A 336 -3.43 -2.94 -7.49
CA GLY A 336 -4.62 -3.08 -6.67
C GLY A 336 -5.73 -3.90 -7.36
N THR A 337 -6.67 -4.38 -6.58
CA THR A 337 -7.83 -5.13 -7.08
C THR A 337 -8.97 -4.18 -7.51
N GLY A 338 -9.71 -4.54 -8.55
CA GLY A 338 -10.93 -3.83 -8.94
C GLY A 338 -12.09 -4.13 -7.96
N GLY A 339 -13.03 -3.19 -7.87
CA GLY A 339 -14.22 -3.30 -7.05
C GLY A 339 -15.27 -4.25 -7.64
N SER A 340 -16.01 -4.95 -6.78
CA SER A 340 -17.12 -5.80 -7.17
C SER A 340 -18.43 -5.02 -7.34
N VAL A 341 -19.40 -5.60 -8.06
CA VAL A 341 -20.74 -5.02 -8.21
C VAL A 341 -21.80 -6.06 -7.89
N LEU A 342 -22.77 -5.67 -7.04
CA LEU A 342 -23.96 -6.43 -6.76
C LEU A 342 -25.18 -5.57 -7.10
N GLY A 343 -26.02 -6.03 -8.00
CA GLY A 343 -27.31 -5.40 -8.33
C GLY A 343 -28.49 -6.33 -8.03
N ALA A 344 -29.48 -5.82 -7.33
CA ALA A 344 -30.72 -6.55 -7.04
C ALA A 344 -31.94 -5.71 -7.49
N ASN A 345 -32.88 -6.34 -8.19
CA ASN A 345 -34.10 -5.70 -8.65
C ASN A 345 -35.33 -6.49 -8.23
N THR A 346 -36.35 -5.79 -7.84
CA THR A 346 -37.67 -6.37 -7.59
C THR A 346 -38.75 -5.45 -8.17
N ALA A 347 -39.58 -5.99 -9.02
CA ALA A 347 -40.76 -5.31 -9.52
C ALA A 347 -41.99 -6.17 -9.25
N THR A 348 -42.93 -5.67 -8.46
CA THR A 348 -44.15 -6.42 -8.08
C THR A 348 -45.38 -5.54 -8.24
N THR A 349 -46.46 -6.12 -8.70
CA THR A 349 -47.78 -5.49 -8.82
C THR A 349 -48.82 -6.34 -8.17
N THR A 350 -49.77 -5.73 -7.50
CA THR A 350 -50.90 -6.44 -6.81
C THR A 350 -52.22 -6.40 -7.60
N SER A 351 -52.21 -5.71 -8.76
CA SER A 351 -53.42 -5.57 -9.61
C SER A 351 -53.54 -6.70 -10.64
N ASN A 352 -54.73 -7.22 -10.87
CA ASN A 352 -55.01 -8.30 -11.80
C ASN A 352 -54.76 -8.00 -13.30
N THR A 353 -54.44 -6.74 -13.66
CA THR A 353 -54.15 -6.28 -15.03
C THR A 353 -52.82 -5.56 -15.08
N SER A 354 -51.81 -6.10 -14.46
CA SER A 354 -50.54 -5.40 -14.25
C SER A 354 -49.38 -5.99 -15.02
N PHE A 355 -48.38 -5.17 -15.32
CA PHE A 355 -47.12 -5.54 -15.96
C PHE A 355 -45.94 -5.18 -15.03
N SER A 356 -45.02 -6.11 -14.83
CA SER A 356 -43.82 -5.86 -14.02
C SER A 356 -42.55 -6.17 -14.83
N MET A 357 -41.53 -5.35 -14.72
CA MET A 357 -40.23 -5.52 -15.38
C MET A 357 -39.09 -5.14 -14.43
N GLY A 358 -38.13 -6.03 -14.27
CA GLY A 358 -36.86 -5.77 -13.54
C GLY A 358 -35.65 -5.97 -14.44
N GLY A 359 -34.66 -5.10 -14.31
CA GLY A 359 -33.42 -5.21 -15.10
C GLY A 359 -32.19 -4.77 -14.31
N SER A 360 -31.06 -5.44 -14.51
CA SER A 360 -29.76 -5.04 -13.94
C SER A 360 -28.67 -5.07 -14.99
N ALA A 361 -27.80 -4.06 -14.94
CA ALA A 361 -26.55 -4.02 -15.70
C ALA A 361 -25.42 -3.74 -14.71
N SER A 362 -24.41 -4.59 -14.73
CA SER A 362 -23.29 -4.53 -13.77
C SER A 362 -21.97 -4.75 -14.49
N LYS A 363 -20.97 -3.92 -14.18
CA LYS A 363 -19.59 -4.08 -14.64
C LYS A 363 -18.65 -4.00 -13.44
N GLY A 364 -17.92 -5.07 -13.16
CA GLY A 364 -16.85 -5.07 -12.15
C GLY A 364 -15.71 -4.15 -12.55
N GLY A 365 -14.97 -3.66 -11.58
CA GLY A 365 -13.77 -2.85 -11.78
C GLY A 365 -12.62 -3.71 -12.30
N VAL A 366 -11.69 -3.07 -12.99
CA VAL A 366 -10.46 -3.69 -13.49
C VAL A 366 -9.40 -3.62 -12.40
N GLY A 367 -8.53 -4.62 -12.27
CA GLY A 367 -7.34 -4.58 -11.42
C GLY A 367 -6.32 -3.58 -11.98
N GLY A 368 -5.53 -2.99 -11.12
CA GLY A 368 -4.41 -2.14 -11.49
C GLY A 368 -3.21 -2.95 -12.02
N GLY A 369 -2.37 -2.32 -12.81
CA GLY A 369 -1.11 -2.88 -13.27
C GLY A 369 -0.07 -2.97 -12.15
N GLY A 370 0.84 -3.94 -12.22
CA GLY A 370 2.02 -3.98 -11.35
C GLY A 370 3.08 -2.95 -11.76
N GLY A 371 3.87 -2.47 -10.79
CA GLY A 371 5.02 -1.61 -11.05
C GLY A 371 6.22 -2.38 -11.59
N SER A 372 7.12 -1.67 -12.25
CA SER A 372 8.37 -2.23 -12.76
C SER A 372 9.46 -2.27 -11.71
N ALA A 373 10.35 -3.27 -11.78
CA ALA A 373 11.59 -3.30 -11.03
C ALA A 373 12.69 -2.51 -11.77
N GLY A 374 13.59 -1.90 -11.02
CA GLY A 374 14.79 -1.25 -11.52
C GLY A 374 15.94 -2.25 -11.73
N ALA A 375 17.00 -1.79 -12.37
CA ALA A 375 18.21 -2.57 -12.58
C ALA A 375 18.96 -2.81 -11.26
N VAL A 376 19.59 -3.98 -11.12
CA VAL A 376 20.46 -4.28 -9.98
C VAL A 376 21.87 -4.53 -10.49
N SER A 377 22.86 -3.77 -9.98
CA SER A 377 24.24 -3.86 -10.39
C SER A 377 25.20 -3.76 -9.20
N LEU A 378 26.25 -4.59 -9.24
CA LEU A 378 27.38 -4.52 -8.33
C LEU A 378 28.63 -4.34 -9.18
N GLY A 379 29.08 -3.09 -9.32
CA GLY A 379 30.27 -2.67 -10.05
C GLY A 379 30.42 -3.21 -11.47
N ARG A 380 31.33 -2.60 -12.22
CA ARG A 380 31.95 -3.20 -13.42
C ARG A 380 33.27 -3.81 -13.00
N SER A 381 33.81 -4.73 -13.81
CA SER A 381 35.08 -5.42 -13.51
C SER A 381 36.26 -4.48 -13.20
N SER A 382 36.23 -3.25 -13.72
CA SER A 382 37.20 -2.18 -13.39
C SER A 382 36.90 -1.40 -12.11
N GLU A 383 35.72 -1.61 -11.49
CA GLU A 383 35.21 -0.89 -10.31
C GLU A 383 35.15 -1.76 -9.05
N ILE A 384 35.51 -3.03 -9.17
CA ILE A 384 35.64 -3.98 -8.05
C ILE A 384 37.12 -4.29 -7.85
N ALA A 385 37.70 -3.76 -6.78
CA ALA A 385 39.10 -4.02 -6.45
C ALA A 385 39.28 -5.44 -5.91
N GLU A 386 38.52 -5.81 -4.89
CA GLU A 386 38.49 -7.15 -4.30
C GLU A 386 37.20 -7.36 -3.49
N LEU A 387 36.48 -8.41 -3.76
CA LEU A 387 35.30 -8.81 -2.98
C LEU A 387 35.44 -10.24 -2.47
N ALA A 388 35.49 -10.42 -1.16
CA ALA A 388 35.46 -11.71 -0.51
C ALA A 388 34.18 -11.83 0.31
N VAL A 389 33.37 -12.87 0.05
CA VAL A 389 32.15 -13.17 0.79
C VAL A 389 32.29 -14.60 1.36
N GLN A 390 32.17 -14.73 2.68
CA GLN A 390 32.19 -16.00 3.37
C GLN A 390 30.93 -16.11 4.24
N THR A 391 30.14 -17.14 4.04
CA THR A 391 29.00 -17.50 4.88
C THR A 391 29.35 -18.78 5.64
N GLN A 392 29.11 -18.77 6.93
CA GLN A 392 29.22 -19.95 7.79
C GLN A 392 27.83 -20.28 8.30
N GLY A 393 27.22 -21.30 7.79
CA GLY A 393 25.97 -21.87 8.26
C GLY A 393 26.15 -23.36 8.45
N ASP A 394 25.46 -23.90 9.45
CA ASP A 394 25.31 -25.36 9.62
C ASP A 394 24.29 -25.90 8.62
#